data_86a1ce4d9af3ef2cf851b3a1517fe21a
#
_entry.id   86a1ce4d9af3ef2cf851b3a1517fe21a
#
_cell.length_a   1.000
_cell.length_b   1.000
_cell.length_c   1.000
_cell.angle_alpha   90.00
_cell.angle_beta   90.00
_cell.angle_gamma   90.00
#
_symmetry.space_group_name_H-M   'P 1'
#
loop_
_entity.id
_entity.type
_entity.pdbx_description
1 polymer ?
#
loop_
_entity_poly.entity_id
_entity_poly.type
_entity_poly.pdbx_seq_one_letter_code
_entity_poly.pdbx_strand_id
1 'polypeptide(L)'
;MVVFDLDDTLYKERDFLTSSFRVIAREAERRGILSYSKAMALLCGSGDGAGAFSTLAREIASRAPGCGMTEEWMVNTYRTHTPDVTLPQESEQLLEALKSKGVRMGLITDGRSNTQRAKIKALGLESFMEPRNILISGETGFDKNNREPFAMMMERNQDEKGFVYVGDNPAKDFVWPNALGWGTVQLDDTEGVNIHPQDMDRPASFLPRLHISSLPQLLAVDLPMI
;
A
#
# COMPACT_ATOMS: atom_id res chain seq x y z
N MET A 1 20.27 -0.62 -5.60
CA MET A 1 18.97 -1.30 -5.34
C MET A 1 17.88 -0.27 -5.11
N VAL A 2 16.68 -0.48 -5.64
CA VAL A 2 15.50 0.38 -5.37
C VAL A 2 14.52 -0.40 -4.51
N VAL A 3 14.07 0.18 -3.40
CA VAL A 3 13.14 -0.41 -2.45
C VAL A 3 11.88 0.46 -2.40
N PHE A 4 10.73 -0.16 -2.57
CA PHE A 4 9.44 0.53 -2.63
C PHE A 4 8.61 0.29 -1.37
N ASP A 5 7.79 1.25 -1.02
CA ASP A 5 6.54 1.00 -0.32
C ASP A 5 5.51 0.39 -1.26
N LEU A 6 4.42 -0.12 -0.72
CA LEU A 6 3.35 -0.75 -1.49
C LEU A 6 2.15 0.17 -1.67
N ASP A 7 1.47 0.46 -0.57
CA ASP A 7 0.20 1.17 -0.53
C ASP A 7 0.40 2.65 -0.84
N ASP A 8 -0.43 3.21 -1.73
CA ASP A 8 -0.34 4.58 -2.24
C ASP A 8 1.01 4.95 -2.93
N THR A 9 1.88 3.94 -3.14
CA THR A 9 3.14 4.09 -3.87
C THR A 9 3.11 3.32 -5.20
N LEU A 10 3.04 1.99 -5.17
CA LEU A 10 2.99 1.17 -6.39
C LEU A 10 1.58 1.04 -6.98
N TYR A 11 0.56 1.18 -6.16
CA TYR A 11 -0.85 1.22 -6.53
C TYR A 11 -1.63 2.02 -5.47
N LYS A 12 -2.87 2.41 -5.77
CA LYS A 12 -3.68 3.17 -4.79
C LYS A 12 -4.36 2.23 -3.79
N GLU A 13 -4.12 2.44 -2.48
CA GLU A 13 -4.73 1.64 -1.41
C GLU A 13 -6.27 1.70 -1.46
N ARG A 14 -6.83 2.80 -1.95
CA ARG A 14 -8.27 2.94 -2.20
C ARG A 14 -8.84 1.86 -3.12
N ASP A 15 -8.06 1.34 -4.07
CA ASP A 15 -8.51 0.27 -4.97
C ASP A 15 -8.70 -1.04 -4.21
N PHE A 16 -7.80 -1.35 -3.28
CA PHE A 16 -7.95 -2.50 -2.40
C PHE A 16 -9.17 -2.36 -1.49
N LEU A 17 -9.37 -1.17 -0.91
CA LEU A 17 -10.56 -0.88 -0.10
C LEU A 17 -11.84 -1.06 -0.93
N THR A 18 -11.89 -0.49 -2.13
CA THR A 18 -13.02 -0.60 -3.05
C THR A 18 -13.28 -2.05 -3.48
N SER A 19 -12.23 -2.85 -3.67
CA SER A 19 -12.33 -4.29 -3.93
C SER A 19 -13.09 -5.01 -2.81
N SER A 20 -12.75 -4.70 -1.56
CA SER A 20 -13.48 -5.25 -0.40
C SER A 20 -14.94 -4.81 -0.34
N PHE A 21 -15.22 -3.55 -0.68
CA PHE A 21 -16.57 -3.01 -0.75
C PHE A 21 -17.45 -3.78 -1.72
N ARG A 22 -16.91 -4.14 -2.89
CA ARG A 22 -17.61 -4.96 -3.89
C ARG A 22 -18.00 -6.32 -3.33
N VAL A 23 -17.12 -6.97 -2.57
CA VAL A 23 -17.40 -8.27 -1.93
C VAL A 23 -18.50 -8.13 -0.90
N ILE A 24 -18.42 -7.12 -0.03
CA ILE A 24 -19.42 -6.85 1.01
C ILE A 24 -20.79 -6.52 0.41
N ALA A 25 -20.81 -5.67 -0.63
CA ALA A 25 -22.05 -5.29 -1.32
C ALA A 25 -22.72 -6.46 -2.02
N ARG A 26 -21.94 -7.32 -2.69
CA ARG A 26 -22.46 -8.58 -3.31
C ARG A 26 -23.06 -9.51 -2.26
N GLU A 27 -22.47 -9.62 -1.09
CA GLU A 27 -22.99 -10.45 -0.01
C GLU A 27 -24.31 -9.89 0.56
N ALA A 28 -24.41 -8.56 0.72
CA ALA A 28 -25.67 -7.92 1.14
C ALA A 28 -26.82 -8.16 0.14
N GLU A 29 -26.51 -8.10 -1.16
CA GLU A 29 -27.47 -8.38 -2.23
C GLU A 29 -27.84 -9.86 -2.30
N ARG A 30 -26.87 -10.76 -2.22
CA ARG A 30 -27.09 -12.21 -2.19
C ARG A 30 -28.02 -12.65 -1.05
N ARG A 31 -27.93 -11.97 0.10
CA ARG A 31 -28.84 -12.21 1.26
C ARG A 31 -30.17 -11.48 1.15
N GLY A 32 -30.41 -10.70 0.11
CA GLY A 32 -31.65 -9.95 -0.09
C GLY A 32 -31.88 -8.81 0.90
N ILE A 33 -30.79 -8.31 1.54
CA ILE A 33 -30.88 -7.26 2.57
C ILE A 33 -30.86 -5.86 1.93
N LEU A 34 -29.93 -5.66 0.99
CA LEU A 34 -29.75 -4.41 0.23
C LEU A 34 -29.37 -4.76 -1.20
N SER A 35 -29.76 -3.91 -2.17
CA SER A 35 -29.21 -4.02 -3.51
C SER A 35 -27.72 -3.68 -3.50
N TYR A 36 -26.96 -4.27 -4.43
CA TYR A 36 -25.53 -3.98 -4.61
C TYR A 36 -25.25 -2.47 -4.73
N SER A 37 -26.02 -1.77 -5.57
CA SER A 37 -25.85 -0.33 -5.79
C SER A 37 -26.05 0.50 -4.52
N LYS A 38 -27.06 0.14 -3.70
CA LYS A 38 -27.32 0.85 -2.43
C LYS A 38 -26.21 0.58 -1.40
N ALA A 39 -25.74 -0.65 -1.29
CA ALA A 39 -24.64 -1.01 -0.39
C ALA A 39 -23.33 -0.29 -0.80
N MET A 40 -23.00 -0.28 -2.10
CA MET A 40 -21.85 0.47 -2.62
C MET A 40 -21.96 1.98 -2.36
N ALA A 41 -23.15 2.56 -2.57
CA ALA A 41 -23.35 3.99 -2.31
C ALA A 41 -23.11 4.36 -0.83
N LEU A 42 -23.51 3.52 0.11
CA LEU A 42 -23.25 3.72 1.54
C LEU A 42 -21.78 3.57 1.89
N LEU A 43 -21.09 2.57 1.31
CA LEU A 43 -19.66 2.33 1.54
C LEU A 43 -18.81 3.47 0.96
N CYS A 44 -19.06 3.88 -0.28
CA CYS A 44 -18.28 4.92 -0.94
C CYS A 44 -18.61 6.34 -0.43
N GLY A 45 -19.82 6.57 0.08
CA GLY A 45 -20.27 7.89 0.54
C GLY A 45 -19.81 8.25 1.95
N SER A 46 -19.24 7.34 2.70
CA SER A 46 -18.90 7.52 4.12
C SER A 46 -17.42 7.85 4.38
N GLY A 47 -16.64 8.16 3.35
CA GLY A 47 -15.23 8.54 3.46
C GLY A 47 -14.27 7.35 3.63
N ASP A 48 -13.58 7.28 4.76
CA ASP A 48 -12.62 6.21 5.07
C ASP A 48 -13.29 4.86 5.35
N GLY A 49 -12.51 3.79 5.30
CA GLY A 49 -13.01 2.42 5.46
C GLY A 49 -13.74 2.17 6.77
N ALA A 50 -13.30 2.77 7.89
CA ALA A 50 -13.89 2.55 9.21
C ALA A 50 -15.31 3.16 9.29
N GLY A 51 -15.47 4.41 8.87
CA GLY A 51 -16.78 5.07 8.81
C GLY A 51 -17.74 4.39 7.84
N ALA A 52 -17.23 3.87 6.73
CA ALA A 52 -18.00 3.15 5.73
C ALA A 52 -18.62 1.84 6.30
N PHE A 53 -17.82 1.04 6.99
CA PHE A 53 -18.28 -0.22 7.59
C PHE A 53 -19.32 0.03 8.68
N SER A 54 -19.10 0.98 9.59
CA SER A 54 -20.04 1.36 10.62
C SER A 54 -21.38 1.82 10.05
N THR A 55 -21.35 2.62 8.97
CA THR A 55 -22.56 3.12 8.31
C THR A 55 -23.35 1.99 7.67
N LEU A 56 -22.70 1.11 6.91
CA LEU A 56 -23.39 -0.02 6.29
C LEU A 56 -23.89 -1.03 7.33
N ALA A 57 -23.10 -1.32 8.37
CA ALA A 57 -23.50 -2.25 9.43
C ALA A 57 -24.77 -1.80 10.15
N ARG A 58 -24.89 -0.48 10.43
CA ARG A 58 -26.09 0.11 11.03
C ARG A 58 -27.33 -0.04 10.12
N GLU A 59 -27.17 0.24 8.83
CA GLU A 59 -28.27 0.09 7.86
C GLU A 59 -28.69 -1.38 7.72
N ILE A 60 -27.75 -2.30 7.69
CA ILE A 60 -28.04 -3.75 7.64
C ILE A 60 -28.75 -4.22 8.93
N ALA A 61 -28.27 -3.80 10.10
CA ALA A 61 -28.87 -4.18 11.37
C ALA A 61 -30.32 -3.70 11.51
N SER A 62 -30.68 -2.55 10.93
CA SER A 62 -32.05 -2.03 10.93
C SER A 62 -33.00 -2.86 10.06
N ARG A 63 -32.50 -3.52 9.00
CA ARG A 63 -33.28 -4.28 8.03
C ARG A 63 -33.33 -5.77 8.34
N ALA A 64 -32.24 -6.32 8.82
CA ALA A 64 -32.05 -7.74 9.08
C ALA A 64 -31.27 -7.95 10.39
N PRO A 65 -31.90 -7.71 11.54
CA PRO A 65 -31.25 -7.90 12.84
C PRO A 65 -30.75 -9.35 12.97
N GLY A 66 -29.51 -9.49 13.46
CA GLY A 66 -28.89 -10.79 13.70
C GLY A 66 -28.42 -11.56 12.44
N CYS A 67 -28.38 -10.92 11.26
CA CYS A 67 -27.94 -11.57 10.02
C CYS A 67 -26.42 -11.90 9.99
N GLY A 68 -25.63 -11.42 10.97
CA GLY A 68 -24.19 -11.68 11.07
C GLY A 68 -23.31 -10.80 10.19
N MET A 69 -23.85 -9.89 9.38
CA MET A 69 -23.07 -8.89 8.63
C MET A 69 -22.78 -7.67 9.51
N THR A 70 -22.00 -7.89 10.55
CA THR A 70 -21.57 -6.85 11.51
C THR A 70 -20.41 -6.04 10.94
N GLU A 71 -20.08 -4.92 11.60
CA GLU A 71 -18.86 -4.18 11.30
C GLU A 71 -17.59 -5.05 11.42
N GLU A 72 -17.52 -5.89 12.45
CA GLU A 72 -16.41 -6.83 12.63
C GLU A 72 -16.31 -7.83 11.45
N TRP A 73 -17.44 -8.34 10.97
CA TRP A 73 -17.48 -9.18 9.78
C TRP A 73 -16.95 -8.44 8.55
N MET A 74 -17.34 -7.17 8.35
CA MET A 74 -16.85 -6.35 7.23
C MET A 74 -15.34 -6.07 7.33
N VAL A 75 -14.85 -5.74 8.52
CA VAL A 75 -13.40 -5.57 8.79
C VAL A 75 -12.64 -6.86 8.51
N ASN A 76 -13.18 -8.00 8.91
CA ASN A 76 -12.57 -9.30 8.61
C ASN A 76 -12.58 -9.57 7.09
N THR A 77 -13.68 -9.29 6.40
CA THR A 77 -13.78 -9.41 4.94
C THR A 77 -12.76 -8.51 4.24
N TYR A 78 -12.63 -7.25 4.64
CA TYR A 78 -11.59 -6.34 4.15
C TYR A 78 -10.18 -6.95 4.26
N ARG A 79 -9.87 -7.60 5.39
CA ARG A 79 -8.55 -8.18 5.67
C ARG A 79 -8.27 -9.50 4.95
N THR A 80 -9.31 -10.22 4.52
CA THR A 80 -9.18 -11.61 4.06
C THR A 80 -9.74 -11.88 2.67
N HIS A 81 -10.39 -10.90 2.02
CA HIS A 81 -10.91 -11.10 0.68
C HIS A 81 -9.78 -11.33 -0.34
N THR A 82 -10.10 -11.95 -1.45
CA THR A 82 -9.20 -11.99 -2.61
C THR A 82 -9.26 -10.64 -3.31
N PRO A 83 -8.16 -9.86 -3.37
CA PRO A 83 -8.17 -8.53 -3.97
C PRO A 83 -8.44 -8.59 -5.48
N ASP A 84 -9.33 -7.72 -5.94
CA ASP A 84 -9.55 -7.43 -7.36
C ASP A 84 -8.88 -6.08 -7.65
N VAL A 85 -7.55 -6.12 -7.75
CA VAL A 85 -6.67 -4.98 -8.01
C VAL A 85 -5.65 -5.35 -9.07
N THR A 86 -5.22 -4.36 -9.83
CA THR A 86 -4.20 -4.52 -10.87
C THR A 86 -3.10 -3.49 -10.67
N LEU A 87 -1.87 -3.83 -11.05
CA LEU A 87 -0.77 -2.88 -11.07
C LEU A 87 -1.04 -1.79 -12.11
N PRO A 88 -0.99 -0.49 -11.75
CA PRO A 88 -1.12 0.60 -12.70
C PRO A 88 -0.07 0.52 -13.81
N GLN A 89 -0.43 0.91 -15.02
CA GLN A 89 0.45 0.82 -16.19
C GLN A 89 1.78 1.55 -15.98
N GLU A 90 1.78 2.72 -15.34
CA GLU A 90 3.00 3.47 -15.04
C GLU A 90 3.92 2.76 -14.05
N SER A 91 3.35 2.08 -13.06
CA SER A 91 4.09 1.26 -12.09
C SER A 91 4.70 0.05 -12.78
N GLU A 92 3.92 -0.65 -13.61
CA GLU A 92 4.39 -1.80 -14.37
C GLU A 92 5.54 -1.41 -15.32
N GLN A 93 5.37 -0.31 -16.07
CA GLN A 93 6.41 0.21 -16.97
C GLN A 93 7.70 0.58 -16.23
N LEU A 94 7.60 1.20 -15.05
CA LEU A 94 8.77 1.49 -14.22
C LEU A 94 9.48 0.19 -13.80
N LEU A 95 8.73 -0.76 -13.23
CA LEU A 95 9.32 -2.02 -12.73
C LEU A 95 9.97 -2.83 -13.87
N GLU A 96 9.33 -2.90 -15.06
CA GLU A 96 9.91 -3.51 -16.25
C GLU A 96 11.20 -2.80 -16.70
N ALA A 97 11.21 -1.47 -16.70
CA ALA A 97 12.39 -0.69 -17.08
C ALA A 97 13.55 -0.89 -16.10
N LEU A 98 13.28 -0.92 -14.78
CA LEU A 98 14.30 -1.20 -13.77
C LEU A 98 14.84 -2.63 -13.92
N LYS A 99 13.95 -3.61 -14.12
CA LYS A 99 14.32 -5.00 -14.36
C LYS A 99 15.20 -5.17 -15.59
N SER A 100 14.84 -4.50 -16.70
CA SER A 100 15.63 -4.56 -17.93
C SER A 100 17.03 -3.95 -17.81
N LYS A 101 17.19 -2.97 -16.90
CA LYS A 101 18.49 -2.38 -16.54
C LYS A 101 19.28 -3.20 -15.52
N GLY A 102 18.76 -4.34 -15.08
CA GLY A 102 19.39 -5.17 -14.05
C GLY A 102 19.37 -4.54 -12.65
N VAL A 103 18.50 -3.58 -12.40
CA VAL A 103 18.36 -2.94 -11.08
C VAL A 103 17.58 -3.89 -10.16
N ARG A 104 18.20 -4.29 -9.05
CA ARG A 104 17.54 -5.10 -8.03
C ARG A 104 16.46 -4.28 -7.33
N MET A 105 15.30 -4.90 -7.11
CA MET A 105 14.15 -4.28 -6.48
C MET A 105 13.76 -4.98 -5.19
N GLY A 106 13.17 -4.26 -4.25
CA GLY A 106 12.63 -4.78 -3.01
C GLY A 106 11.39 -4.03 -2.56
N LEU A 107 10.73 -4.58 -1.56
CA LEU A 107 9.52 -4.04 -0.97
C LEU A 107 9.65 -4.03 0.56
N ILE A 108 9.30 -2.92 1.19
CA ILE A 108 9.10 -2.83 2.64
C ILE A 108 7.73 -2.22 2.86
N THR A 109 6.79 -2.99 3.42
CA THR A 109 5.41 -2.58 3.60
C THR A 109 4.88 -2.91 4.99
N ASP A 110 4.09 -2.00 5.54
CA ASP A 110 3.42 -2.21 6.82
C ASP A 110 2.06 -2.87 6.62
N GLY A 111 1.76 -3.84 7.46
CA GLY A 111 0.46 -4.49 7.48
C GLY A 111 0.51 -5.96 7.89
N ARG A 112 -0.67 -6.57 7.92
CA ARG A 112 -0.81 -8.00 8.23
C ARG A 112 -0.25 -8.85 7.10
N SER A 113 0.46 -9.93 7.44
CA SER A 113 1.06 -10.83 6.45
C SER A 113 0.08 -11.28 5.39
N ASN A 114 -1.06 -11.84 5.78
CA ASN A 114 -2.06 -12.35 4.84
C ASN A 114 -2.61 -11.27 3.90
N THR A 115 -2.85 -10.06 4.41
CA THR A 115 -3.38 -8.94 3.62
C THR A 115 -2.34 -8.47 2.60
N GLN A 116 -1.11 -8.19 3.05
CA GLN A 116 -0.05 -7.70 2.15
C GLN A 116 0.38 -8.77 1.14
N ARG A 117 0.45 -10.05 1.55
CA ARG A 117 0.71 -11.15 0.60
C ARG A 117 -0.36 -11.27 -0.47
N ALA A 118 -1.65 -11.10 -0.11
CA ALA A 118 -2.73 -11.11 -1.08
C ALA A 118 -2.62 -9.94 -2.09
N LYS A 119 -2.30 -8.73 -1.63
CA LYS A 119 -2.04 -7.55 -2.48
C LYS A 119 -0.86 -7.81 -3.42
N ILE A 120 0.30 -8.22 -2.89
CA ILE A 120 1.52 -8.52 -3.65
C ILE A 120 1.26 -9.52 -4.76
N LYS A 121 0.53 -10.59 -4.44
CA LYS A 121 0.14 -11.61 -5.42
C LYS A 121 -0.80 -11.08 -6.49
N ALA A 122 -1.85 -10.35 -6.10
CA ALA A 122 -2.82 -9.77 -7.05
C ALA A 122 -2.17 -8.77 -8.00
N LEU A 123 -1.20 -7.97 -7.51
CA LEU A 123 -0.42 -7.01 -8.29
C LEU A 123 0.72 -7.64 -9.10
N GLY A 124 0.98 -8.95 -8.97
CA GLY A 124 2.03 -9.66 -9.70
C GLY A 124 3.46 -9.26 -9.34
N LEU A 125 3.69 -8.64 -8.17
CA LEU A 125 4.99 -8.08 -7.78
C LEU A 125 6.08 -9.14 -7.58
N GLU A 126 5.71 -10.40 -7.36
CA GLU A 126 6.64 -11.53 -7.24
C GLU A 126 7.43 -11.81 -8.54
N SER A 127 6.96 -11.28 -9.68
CA SER A 127 7.68 -11.36 -10.96
C SER A 127 8.83 -10.35 -11.09
N PHE A 128 8.83 -9.32 -10.23
CA PHE A 128 9.81 -8.23 -10.23
C PHE A 128 10.80 -8.30 -9.05
N MET A 129 10.40 -8.91 -7.95
CA MET A 129 11.14 -8.88 -6.69
C MET A 129 11.36 -10.29 -6.15
N GLU A 130 12.59 -10.59 -5.75
CA GLU A 130 12.88 -11.85 -5.08
C GLU A 130 12.14 -11.94 -3.74
N PRO A 131 11.62 -13.11 -3.33
CA PRO A 131 10.89 -13.26 -2.07
C PRO A 131 11.66 -12.78 -0.84
N ARG A 132 13.00 -12.93 -0.82
CA ARG A 132 13.86 -12.44 0.27
C ARG A 132 13.90 -10.92 0.39
N ASN A 133 13.56 -10.21 -0.68
CA ASN A 133 13.54 -8.74 -0.75
C ASN A 133 12.13 -8.16 -0.55
N ILE A 134 11.19 -8.97 -0.11
CA ILE A 134 9.84 -8.55 0.29
C ILE A 134 9.76 -8.64 1.82
N LEU A 135 9.68 -7.49 2.48
CA LEU A 135 9.57 -7.38 3.93
C LEU A 135 8.20 -6.83 4.30
N ILE A 136 7.46 -7.58 5.09
CA ILE A 136 6.14 -7.21 5.60
C ILE A 136 6.22 -7.10 7.11
N SER A 137 5.76 -5.99 7.70
CA SER A 137 5.86 -5.77 9.14
C SER A 137 5.18 -6.87 9.97
N GLY A 138 4.07 -7.43 9.48
CA GLY A 138 3.40 -8.57 10.12
C GLY A 138 4.19 -9.89 10.10
N GLU A 139 5.28 -9.97 9.33
CA GLU A 139 6.18 -11.12 9.27
C GLU A 139 7.49 -10.88 10.00
N THR A 140 8.03 -9.66 9.88
CA THR A 140 9.31 -9.29 10.50
C THR A 140 9.16 -8.91 11.97
N GLY A 141 7.96 -8.52 12.39
CA GLY A 141 7.71 -7.98 13.73
C GLY A 141 8.08 -6.50 13.89
N PHE A 142 8.59 -5.85 12.83
CA PHE A 142 9.01 -4.45 12.83
C PHE A 142 8.33 -3.70 11.71
N ASP A 143 7.74 -2.55 12.02
CA ASP A 143 7.17 -1.61 11.05
C ASP A 143 8.22 -0.57 10.59
N LYS A 144 7.83 0.31 9.68
CA LYS A 144 8.74 1.33 9.11
C LYS A 144 9.14 2.44 10.10
N ASN A 145 8.52 2.50 11.29
CA ASN A 145 8.99 3.37 12.37
C ASN A 145 10.26 2.79 13.06
N ASN A 146 10.64 1.57 12.73
CA ASN A 146 11.83 0.90 13.24
C ASN A 146 12.93 0.86 12.19
N ARG A 147 14.20 0.83 12.65
CA ARG A 147 15.37 0.71 11.79
C ARG A 147 15.48 -0.66 11.12
N GLU A 148 14.96 -1.67 11.78
CA GLU A 148 15.17 -3.09 11.50
C GLU A 148 14.81 -3.51 10.06
N PRO A 149 13.63 -3.16 9.49
CA PRO A 149 13.32 -3.61 8.12
C PRO A 149 14.30 -3.07 7.08
N PHE A 150 14.79 -1.84 7.25
CA PHE A 150 15.79 -1.25 6.35
C PHE A 150 17.17 -1.91 6.54
N ALA A 151 17.58 -2.16 7.78
CA ALA A 151 18.82 -2.88 8.08
C ALA A 151 18.79 -4.33 7.55
N MET A 152 17.67 -5.03 7.70
CA MET A 152 17.48 -6.38 7.14
C MET A 152 17.58 -6.37 5.61
N MET A 153 17.06 -5.34 4.94
CA MET A 153 17.18 -5.21 3.49
C MET A 153 18.65 -5.05 3.07
N MET A 154 19.42 -4.24 3.78
CA MET A 154 20.86 -4.09 3.54
C MET A 154 21.62 -5.39 3.81
N GLU A 155 21.33 -6.06 4.90
CA GLU A 155 22.00 -7.32 5.27
C GLU A 155 21.77 -8.42 4.22
N ARG A 156 20.58 -8.49 3.65
CA ARG A 156 20.24 -9.44 2.59
C ARG A 156 20.87 -9.12 1.24
N ASN A 157 21.35 -7.88 1.03
CA ASN A 157 21.85 -7.35 -0.23
C ASN A 157 23.18 -6.60 -0.05
N GLN A 158 24.16 -7.23 0.63
CA GLN A 158 25.45 -6.63 0.95
C GLN A 158 26.33 -6.35 -0.29
N ASP A 159 26.01 -6.95 -1.42
CA ASP A 159 26.67 -6.71 -2.72
C ASP A 159 26.16 -5.43 -3.42
N GLU A 160 25.08 -4.80 -2.93
CA GLU A 160 24.61 -3.54 -3.46
C GLU A 160 25.43 -2.35 -2.95
N LYS A 161 25.75 -1.44 -3.87
CA LYS A 161 26.57 -0.25 -3.55
C LYS A 161 25.78 0.89 -2.93
N GLY A 162 24.44 0.88 -3.10
CA GLY A 162 23.56 1.90 -2.58
C GLY A 162 22.10 1.47 -2.65
N PHE A 163 21.31 2.15 -1.85
CA PHE A 163 19.88 1.90 -1.73
C PHE A 163 19.10 3.18 -1.94
N VAL A 164 17.96 3.09 -2.60
CA VAL A 164 16.99 4.18 -2.73
C VAL A 164 15.65 3.66 -2.24
N TYR A 165 15.01 4.40 -1.35
CA TYR A 165 13.67 4.13 -0.88
C TYR A 165 12.67 5.07 -1.57
N VAL A 166 11.60 4.50 -2.10
CA VAL A 166 10.50 5.22 -2.76
C VAL A 166 9.23 4.96 -1.98
N GLY A 167 8.60 6.00 -1.48
CA GLY A 167 7.37 5.90 -0.69
C GLY A 167 6.50 7.15 -0.83
N ASP A 168 5.33 7.13 -0.22
CA ASP A 168 4.39 8.25 -0.26
C ASP A 168 4.20 8.93 1.10
N ASN A 169 4.53 8.25 2.20
CA ASN A 169 4.13 8.67 3.55
C ASN A 169 5.29 9.26 4.36
N PRO A 170 5.44 10.61 4.43
CA PRO A 170 6.52 11.25 5.17
C PRO A 170 6.47 11.00 6.68
N ALA A 171 5.38 10.43 7.21
CA ALA A 171 5.29 10.09 8.62
C ALA A 171 6.23 8.94 9.04
N LYS A 172 6.59 8.05 8.10
CA LYS A 172 7.30 6.81 8.42
C LYS A 172 8.32 6.35 7.38
N ASP A 173 8.28 6.86 6.14
CA ASP A 173 9.02 6.29 5.01
C ASP A 173 10.48 6.75 4.93
N PHE A 174 10.82 7.91 5.48
CA PHE A 174 12.12 8.52 5.16
C PHE A 174 13.10 8.64 6.34
N VAL A 175 12.64 8.52 7.57
CA VAL A 175 13.47 8.69 8.78
C VAL A 175 14.66 7.71 8.78
N TRP A 176 14.38 6.43 8.68
CA TRP A 176 15.43 5.42 8.78
C TRP A 176 16.24 5.28 7.50
N PRO A 177 15.65 5.33 6.28
CA PRO A 177 16.45 5.41 5.06
C PRO A 177 17.42 6.60 5.07
N ASN A 178 16.97 7.79 5.45
CA ASN A 178 17.86 8.96 5.58
C ASN A 178 19.00 8.71 6.59
N ALA A 179 18.68 8.17 7.76
CA ALA A 179 19.65 7.87 8.81
C ALA A 179 20.67 6.79 8.40
N LEU A 180 20.28 5.89 7.51
CA LEU A 180 21.14 4.84 6.94
C LEU A 180 21.91 5.29 5.69
N GLY A 181 21.73 6.54 5.25
CA GLY A 181 22.40 7.09 4.08
C GLY A 181 21.83 6.62 2.73
N TRP A 182 20.60 6.14 2.71
CA TRP A 182 19.90 5.80 1.48
C TRP A 182 19.45 7.07 0.73
N GLY A 183 19.30 6.99 -0.58
CA GLY A 183 18.48 7.95 -1.31
C GLY A 183 17.02 7.81 -0.90
N THR A 184 16.29 8.93 -0.86
CA THR A 184 14.86 8.92 -0.50
C THR A 184 14.06 9.74 -1.48
N VAL A 185 12.97 9.14 -1.99
CA VAL A 185 12.11 9.74 -3.01
C VAL A 185 10.67 9.63 -2.55
N GLN A 186 9.98 10.76 -2.47
CA GLN A 186 8.55 10.80 -2.23
C GLN A 186 7.79 10.85 -3.55
N LEU A 187 6.79 9.98 -3.68
CA LEU A 187 5.75 10.10 -4.68
C LEU A 187 4.67 11.04 -4.13
N ASP A 188 4.54 12.20 -4.74
CA ASP A 188 3.58 13.21 -4.31
C ASP A 188 2.16 12.84 -4.73
N ASP A 189 1.21 12.96 -3.81
CA ASP A 189 -0.22 12.78 -4.08
C ASP A 189 -0.80 14.03 -4.76
N THR A 190 -0.59 14.15 -6.05
CA THR A 190 -1.06 15.30 -6.85
C THR A 190 -2.58 15.33 -7.03
N GLU A 191 -3.24 14.21 -6.78
CA GLU A 191 -4.70 14.06 -6.94
C GLU A 191 -5.47 14.17 -5.61
N GLY A 192 -4.78 14.12 -4.47
CA GLY A 192 -5.40 14.15 -3.14
C GLY A 192 -6.23 12.90 -2.85
N VAL A 193 -5.80 11.74 -3.33
CA VAL A 193 -6.55 10.47 -3.23
C VAL A 193 -5.92 9.44 -2.30
N ASN A 194 -4.71 9.68 -1.80
CA ASN A 194 -4.06 8.81 -0.83
C ASN A 194 -4.85 8.76 0.48
N ILE A 195 -4.78 7.63 1.15
CA ILE A 195 -5.47 7.45 2.44
C ILE A 195 -4.77 8.28 3.52
N HIS A 196 -3.44 8.42 3.44
CA HIS A 196 -2.66 9.20 4.39
C HIS A 196 -2.25 10.54 3.79
N PRO A 197 -2.50 11.68 4.50
CA PRO A 197 -2.11 13.00 4.02
C PRO A 197 -0.59 13.17 4.03
N GLN A 198 -0.09 13.92 3.05
CA GLN A 198 1.34 14.23 2.90
C GLN A 198 1.73 15.63 3.40
N ASP A 199 0.76 16.50 3.64
CA ASP A 199 0.90 17.89 4.07
C ASP A 199 1.20 17.99 5.58
N MET A 200 2.39 17.56 5.98
CA MET A 200 2.76 17.55 7.39
C MET A 200 4.00 18.42 7.62
N ASP A 201 3.88 19.37 8.55
CA ASP A 201 5.05 20.06 9.11
C ASP A 201 5.87 19.04 9.92
N ARG A 202 6.98 18.59 9.33
CA ARG A 202 7.82 17.53 9.88
C ARG A 202 9.28 17.99 9.99
N PRO A 203 10.03 17.48 11.00
CA PRO A 203 11.48 17.68 11.08
C PRO A 203 12.18 17.20 9.80
N ALA A 204 13.32 17.81 9.48
CA ALA A 204 14.09 17.51 8.26
C ALA A 204 14.43 16.02 8.09
N SER A 205 14.57 15.26 9.19
CA SER A 205 14.82 13.81 9.14
C SER A 205 13.67 13.00 8.55
N PHE A 206 12.46 13.55 8.53
CA PHE A 206 11.27 12.93 7.92
C PHE A 206 11.08 13.29 6.45
N LEU A 207 11.83 14.27 5.94
CA LEU A 207 11.67 14.76 4.58
C LEU A 207 12.47 13.89 3.60
N PRO A 208 11.92 13.60 2.42
CA PRO A 208 12.67 12.94 1.35
C PRO A 208 13.74 13.86 0.80
N ARG A 209 14.73 13.29 0.10
CA ARG A 209 15.72 14.09 -0.65
C ARG A 209 15.18 14.57 -1.99
N LEU A 210 14.21 13.86 -2.55
CA LEU A 210 13.61 14.17 -3.84
C LEU A 210 12.10 13.94 -3.81
N HIS A 211 11.38 14.76 -4.56
CA HIS A 211 9.96 14.62 -4.84
C HIS A 211 9.74 14.28 -6.31
N ILE A 212 8.83 13.36 -6.59
CA ILE A 212 8.34 13.03 -7.93
C ILE A 212 6.82 13.06 -7.94
N SER A 213 6.22 13.50 -9.05
CA SER A 213 4.76 13.52 -9.23
C SER A 213 4.24 12.29 -9.97
N SER A 214 5.13 11.45 -10.50
CA SER A 214 4.80 10.16 -11.12
C SER A 214 5.98 9.20 -11.05
N LEU A 215 5.72 7.91 -10.93
CA LEU A 215 6.75 6.89 -10.82
C LEU A 215 7.73 6.83 -12.00
N PRO A 216 7.32 7.03 -13.27
CA PRO A 216 8.26 7.05 -14.40
C PRO A 216 9.36 8.10 -14.31
N GLN A 217 9.16 9.20 -13.55
CA GLN A 217 10.20 10.20 -13.35
C GLN A 217 11.44 9.62 -12.65
N LEU A 218 11.28 8.54 -11.89
CA LEU A 218 12.40 7.84 -11.24
C LEU A 218 13.44 7.34 -12.24
N LEU A 219 13.05 7.06 -13.49
CA LEU A 219 13.97 6.63 -14.54
C LEU A 219 14.93 7.72 -15.04
N ALA A 220 14.58 8.99 -14.80
CA ALA A 220 15.39 10.16 -15.14
C ALA A 220 16.30 10.59 -13.98
N VAL A 221 16.13 10.01 -12.80
CA VAL A 221 16.92 10.30 -11.61
C VAL A 221 18.23 9.50 -11.65
N ASP A 222 19.35 10.16 -11.39
CA ASP A 222 20.63 9.47 -11.17
C ASP A 222 20.63 8.83 -9.77
N LEU A 223 20.12 7.60 -9.70
CA LEU A 223 19.90 6.87 -8.46
C LEU A 223 21.16 6.74 -7.57
N PRO A 224 22.40 6.63 -8.10
CA PRO A 224 23.61 6.64 -7.28
C PRO A 224 23.94 7.99 -6.62
N MET A 225 23.30 9.07 -7.05
CA MET A 225 23.62 10.45 -6.63
C MET A 225 22.63 11.02 -5.59
N ILE A 226 21.57 10.28 -5.25
CA ILE A 226 20.54 10.74 -4.29
C ILE A 226 20.94 10.44 -2.84
#